data_5f977d1535641715bcf8e47460cc118a
#
_entry.id   5f977d1535641715bcf8e47460cc118a
#
_cell.length_a   1.000
_cell.length_b   1.000
_cell.length_c   1.000
_cell.angle_alpha   90.00
_cell.angle_beta   90.00
_cell.angle_gamma   90.00
#
_symmetry.space_group_name_H-M   'P 1'
#
loop_
_entity.id
_entity.type
_entity.pdbx_description
1 polymer ?
#
loop_
_entity_poly.entity_id
_entity_poly.type
_entity_poly.pdbx_seq_one_letter_code
_entity_poly.pdbx_strand_id
1 'polypeptide(L)'
;MKRSTIKIIAANLALAATLAVLSGCASKSYDKGAATSTSLQASADAVGATSQSLYDVLGTLNNLTFKSQGDLRTQFDAFVAASKGFNKSLEKLDDTVTGLHTRADAYFAYWTNQTGLIQSSDLRQRSLDRKAEVSGKLNEVTASYDNLKKSIQPFKIDLKDIESYLATDLTAGGLG
;
A
#
# COMPACT_ATOMS: atom_id res chain seq x y z
N MET A 1 -19.33 -12.87 9.24
CA MET A 1 -18.82 -11.53 8.89
C MET A 1 -17.64 -11.51 7.91
N LYS A 2 -17.25 -12.64 7.26
CA LYS A 2 -16.03 -12.73 6.40
C LYS A 2 -16.23 -12.47 4.90
N ARG A 3 -17.46 -12.34 4.39
CA ARG A 3 -17.71 -12.20 2.94
C ARG A 3 -17.87 -10.75 2.45
N SER A 4 -18.11 -9.80 3.35
CA SER A 4 -18.32 -8.38 2.98
C SER A 4 -17.02 -7.62 2.78
N THR A 5 -15.99 -7.90 3.59
CA THR A 5 -14.69 -7.22 3.53
C THR A 5 -13.90 -7.56 2.25
N ILE A 6 -14.02 -8.81 1.77
CA ILE A 6 -13.37 -9.27 0.52
C ILE A 6 -13.99 -8.58 -0.70
N LYS A 7 -15.31 -8.30 -0.68
CA LYS A 7 -15.99 -7.60 -1.78
C LYS A 7 -15.60 -6.13 -1.89
N ILE A 8 -15.26 -5.48 -0.79
CA ILE A 8 -14.83 -4.07 -0.78
C ILE A 8 -13.42 -3.94 -1.36
N ILE A 9 -12.53 -4.89 -1.07
CA ILE A 9 -11.17 -4.92 -1.64
C ILE A 9 -11.21 -5.22 -3.15
N ALA A 10 -12.08 -6.12 -3.59
CA ALA A 10 -12.24 -6.46 -5.01
C ALA A 10 -12.88 -5.32 -5.83
N ALA A 11 -13.77 -4.52 -5.25
CA ALA A 11 -14.42 -3.40 -5.93
C ALA A 11 -13.45 -2.23 -6.20
N ASN A 12 -12.46 -2.03 -5.33
CA ASN A 12 -11.43 -0.99 -5.53
C ASN A 12 -10.37 -1.38 -6.57
N LEU A 13 -10.15 -2.68 -6.82
CA LEU A 13 -9.22 -3.15 -7.85
C LEU A 13 -9.76 -2.99 -9.28
N ALA A 14 -11.08 -3.02 -9.46
CA ALA A 14 -11.71 -2.90 -10.78
C ALA A 14 -11.63 -1.48 -11.37
N LEU A 15 -11.37 -0.45 -10.56
CA LEU A 15 -11.27 0.94 -11.02
C LEU A 15 -9.91 1.26 -11.69
N ALA A 16 -8.88 0.45 -11.45
CA ALA A 16 -7.57 0.62 -12.06
C ALA A 16 -7.52 0.18 -13.55
N ALA A 17 -8.48 -0.61 -14.01
CA ALA A 17 -8.45 -1.21 -15.35
C ALA A 17 -9.01 -0.32 -16.47
N THR A 18 -9.65 0.81 -16.17
CA THR A 18 -10.32 1.65 -17.20
C THR A 18 -9.46 2.79 -17.76
N LEU A 19 -8.18 2.88 -17.41
CA LEU A 19 -7.25 3.92 -17.93
C LEU A 19 -6.47 3.51 -19.19
N ALA A 20 -6.74 2.35 -19.78
CA ALA A 20 -5.87 1.74 -20.79
C ALA A 20 -6.29 1.91 -22.26
N VAL A 21 -7.08 2.90 -22.66
CA VAL A 21 -7.37 3.11 -24.10
C VAL A 21 -7.30 4.58 -24.49
N LEU A 22 -6.10 5.07 -24.81
CA LEU A 22 -5.92 6.16 -25.76
C LEU A 22 -4.61 5.93 -26.52
N SER A 23 -4.67 5.09 -27.56
CA SER A 23 -3.62 4.96 -28.57
C SER A 23 -3.70 6.19 -29.48
N GLY A 24 -2.86 7.18 -29.25
CA GLY A 24 -2.71 8.33 -30.12
C GLY A 24 -1.51 9.15 -29.74
N CYS A 25 -0.48 9.20 -30.59
CA CYS A 25 0.74 9.97 -30.56
C CYS A 25 1.45 10.01 -29.19
N ALA A 26 2.63 9.43 -29.13
CA ALA A 26 3.53 9.44 -27.96
C ALA A 26 3.81 10.89 -27.54
N SER A 27 2.97 11.45 -26.67
CA SER A 27 3.16 12.74 -26.08
C SER A 27 3.81 12.52 -24.69
N LYS A 28 4.70 13.43 -24.30
CA LYS A 28 5.30 13.43 -22.95
C LYS A 28 4.24 13.36 -21.83
N SER A 29 3.02 13.78 -22.11
CA SER A 29 1.88 13.67 -21.20
C SER A 29 1.44 12.21 -21.02
N TYR A 30 1.36 11.45 -22.10
CA TYR A 30 1.03 10.04 -22.10
C TYR A 30 2.07 9.24 -21.29
N ASP A 31 3.37 9.48 -21.53
CA ASP A 31 4.45 8.79 -20.83
C ASP A 31 4.42 9.08 -19.32
N LYS A 32 4.17 10.33 -18.93
CA LYS A 32 4.03 10.71 -17.51
C LYS A 32 2.79 10.09 -16.87
N GLY A 33 1.66 10.07 -17.58
CA GLY A 33 0.44 9.41 -17.14
C GLY A 33 0.63 7.90 -16.98
N ALA A 34 1.27 7.25 -17.95
CA ALA A 34 1.61 5.83 -17.91
C ALA A 34 2.56 5.50 -16.73
N ALA A 35 3.60 6.31 -16.51
CA ALA A 35 4.51 6.15 -15.38
C ALA A 35 3.79 6.30 -14.02
N THR A 36 2.83 7.23 -13.92
CA THR A 36 2.01 7.40 -12.71
C THR A 36 1.09 6.20 -12.50
N SER A 37 0.46 5.69 -13.55
CA SER A 37 -0.38 4.47 -13.51
C SER A 37 0.43 3.24 -13.08
N THR A 38 1.63 3.05 -13.63
CA THR A 38 2.54 1.97 -13.24
C THR A 38 2.91 2.08 -11.74
N SER A 39 3.14 3.29 -11.24
CA SER A 39 3.44 3.49 -9.82
C SER A 39 2.23 3.23 -8.92
N LEU A 40 1.03 3.56 -9.36
CA LEU A 40 -0.21 3.21 -8.65
C LEU A 40 -0.38 1.70 -8.55
N GLN A 41 -0.13 0.96 -9.65
CA GLN A 41 -0.16 -0.50 -9.65
C GLN A 41 0.90 -1.07 -8.69
N ALA A 42 2.13 -0.56 -8.73
CA ALA A 42 3.19 -1.00 -7.81
C ALA A 42 2.83 -0.76 -6.34
N SER A 43 2.13 0.34 -6.03
CA SER A 43 1.63 0.61 -4.68
C SER A 43 0.52 -0.37 -4.27
N ALA A 44 -0.39 -0.73 -5.19
CA ALA A 44 -1.42 -1.74 -4.94
C ALA A 44 -0.80 -3.13 -4.69
N ASP A 45 0.20 -3.51 -5.48
CA ASP A 45 0.94 -4.77 -5.30
C ASP A 45 1.69 -4.79 -3.95
N ALA A 46 2.28 -3.66 -3.55
CA ALA A 46 2.95 -3.52 -2.26
C ALA A 46 1.97 -3.63 -1.07
N VAL A 47 0.74 -3.11 -1.20
CA VAL A 47 -0.34 -3.32 -0.22
C VAL A 47 -0.67 -4.81 -0.10
N GLY A 48 -0.80 -5.52 -1.23
CA GLY A 48 -1.04 -6.97 -1.25
C GLY A 48 0.06 -7.75 -0.54
N ALA A 49 1.33 -7.44 -0.85
CA ALA A 49 2.49 -8.06 -0.22
C ALA A 49 2.56 -7.77 1.30
N THR A 50 2.23 -6.53 1.71
CA THR A 50 2.17 -6.14 3.12
C THR A 50 1.06 -6.89 3.85
N SER A 51 -0.10 -7.05 3.24
CA SER A 51 -1.21 -7.83 3.78
C SER A 51 -0.81 -9.30 3.98
N GLN A 52 -0.12 -9.90 3.01
CA GLN A 52 0.37 -11.28 3.13
C GLN A 52 1.37 -11.41 4.28
N SER A 53 2.35 -10.52 4.38
CA SER A 53 3.34 -10.55 5.46
C SER A 53 2.72 -10.32 6.85
N LEU A 54 1.62 -9.57 6.95
CA LEU A 54 0.83 -9.47 8.18
C LEU A 54 0.20 -10.82 8.57
N TYR A 55 -0.40 -11.53 7.59
CA TYR A 55 -0.94 -12.88 7.85
C TYR A 55 0.14 -13.86 8.29
N ASP A 56 1.35 -13.76 7.73
CA ASP A 56 2.48 -14.60 8.11
C ASP A 56 2.89 -14.36 9.58
N VAL A 57 2.94 -13.07 10.02
CA VAL A 57 3.18 -12.72 11.44
C VAL A 57 2.10 -13.31 12.34
N LEU A 58 0.82 -13.10 12.00
CA LEU A 58 -0.29 -13.61 12.79
C LEU A 58 -0.30 -15.14 12.84
N GLY A 59 0.07 -15.80 11.75
CA GLY A 59 0.19 -17.27 11.68
C GLY A 59 1.32 -17.80 12.57
N THR A 60 2.49 -17.16 12.55
CA THR A 60 3.62 -17.57 13.41
C THR A 60 3.34 -17.28 14.88
N LEU A 61 2.71 -16.14 15.20
CA LEU A 61 2.28 -15.84 16.57
C LEU A 61 1.23 -16.85 17.08
N ASN A 62 0.25 -17.20 16.24
CA ASN A 62 -0.74 -18.21 16.60
C ASN A 62 -0.10 -19.59 16.85
N ASN A 63 0.90 -19.97 16.04
CA ASN A 63 1.63 -21.23 16.28
C ASN A 63 2.38 -21.20 17.60
N LEU A 64 3.03 -20.09 17.92
CA LEU A 64 3.78 -19.90 19.15
C LEU A 64 2.88 -19.98 20.39
N THR A 65 1.67 -19.41 20.35
CA THR A 65 0.76 -19.36 21.51
C THR A 65 -0.11 -20.60 21.66
N PHE A 66 -0.61 -21.18 20.57
CA PHE A 66 -1.62 -22.25 20.66
C PHE A 66 -1.10 -23.63 20.24
N LYS A 67 0.06 -23.71 19.58
CA LYS A 67 0.68 -24.96 19.14
C LYS A 67 2.06 -25.19 19.77
N SER A 68 2.23 -24.73 21.00
CA SER A 68 3.50 -24.76 21.73
C SER A 68 4.03 -26.17 22.07
N GLN A 69 3.41 -27.23 21.54
CA GLN A 69 3.90 -28.61 21.64
C GLN A 69 5.06 -28.83 20.64
N GLY A 70 6.24 -28.36 21.00
CA GLY A 70 7.42 -28.50 20.16
C GLY A 70 8.57 -27.59 20.62
N ASP A 71 9.54 -27.39 19.73
CA ASP A 71 10.67 -26.51 19.97
C ASP A 71 10.22 -25.03 19.92
N LEU A 72 9.98 -24.46 21.09
CA LEU A 72 9.60 -23.04 21.24
C LEU A 72 10.62 -22.12 20.62
N ARG A 73 11.89 -22.49 20.61
CA ARG A 73 12.96 -21.68 20.01
C ARG A 73 12.75 -21.54 18.50
N THR A 74 12.52 -22.64 17.80
CA THR A 74 12.25 -22.60 16.36
C THR A 74 11.00 -21.79 16.03
N GLN A 75 9.94 -21.90 16.85
CA GLN A 75 8.70 -21.13 16.65
C GLN A 75 8.90 -19.64 16.90
N PHE A 76 9.67 -19.28 17.94
CA PHE A 76 10.02 -17.90 18.22
C PHE A 76 10.88 -17.29 17.11
N ASP A 77 11.91 -17.99 16.63
CA ASP A 77 12.74 -17.53 15.53
C ASP A 77 11.91 -17.31 14.25
N ALA A 78 10.90 -18.16 13.98
CA ALA A 78 9.97 -17.98 12.88
C ALA A 78 9.09 -16.72 13.05
N PHE A 79 8.60 -16.44 14.26
CA PHE A 79 7.85 -15.22 14.57
C PHE A 79 8.71 -13.96 14.39
N VAL A 80 9.95 -13.96 14.89
CA VAL A 80 10.89 -12.85 14.71
C VAL A 80 11.19 -12.61 13.23
N ALA A 81 11.40 -13.68 12.46
CA ALA A 81 11.64 -13.58 11.01
C ALA A 81 10.41 -12.99 10.27
N ALA A 82 9.20 -13.45 10.59
CA ALA A 82 7.97 -12.93 10.02
C ALA A 82 7.76 -11.44 10.39
N SER A 83 8.00 -11.04 11.63
CA SER A 83 7.90 -9.65 12.10
C SER A 83 8.89 -8.73 11.35
N LYS A 84 10.12 -9.18 11.12
CA LYS A 84 11.09 -8.47 10.28
C LYS A 84 10.64 -8.36 8.83
N GLY A 85 10.09 -9.44 8.28
CA GLY A 85 9.51 -9.47 6.92
C GLY A 85 8.39 -8.45 6.76
N PHE A 86 7.49 -8.38 7.73
CA PHE A 86 6.40 -7.42 7.76
C PHE A 86 6.89 -5.96 7.82
N ASN A 87 7.85 -5.63 8.69
CA ASN A 87 8.44 -4.30 8.74
C ASN A 87 9.07 -3.91 7.39
N LYS A 88 9.81 -4.82 6.76
CA LYS A 88 10.41 -4.60 5.44
C LYS A 88 9.36 -4.38 4.34
N SER A 89 8.22 -5.07 4.39
CA SER A 89 7.14 -4.86 3.43
C SER A 89 6.43 -3.51 3.63
N LEU A 90 6.31 -3.03 4.88
CA LEU A 90 5.82 -1.68 5.18
C LEU A 90 6.76 -0.59 4.65
N GLU A 91 8.07 -0.75 4.81
CA GLU A 91 9.07 0.17 4.25
C GLU A 91 8.96 0.22 2.72
N LYS A 92 8.87 -0.93 2.06
CA LYS A 92 8.67 -0.99 0.61
C LYS A 92 7.37 -0.33 0.16
N LEU A 93 6.29 -0.50 0.93
CA LEU A 93 5.02 0.19 0.64
C LEU A 93 5.17 1.71 0.76
N ASP A 94 5.86 2.20 1.79
CA ASP A 94 6.13 3.64 1.98
C ASP A 94 6.93 4.22 0.80
N ASP A 95 7.97 3.51 0.36
CA ASP A 95 8.79 3.88 -0.81
C ASP A 95 7.97 3.93 -2.10
N THR A 96 7.10 2.93 -2.34
CA THR A 96 6.28 2.90 -3.56
C THR A 96 5.24 4.01 -3.58
N VAL A 97 4.62 4.32 -2.44
CA VAL A 97 3.65 5.42 -2.32
C VAL A 97 4.35 6.77 -2.47
N THR A 98 5.54 6.95 -1.89
CA THR A 98 6.37 8.16 -2.09
C THR A 98 6.73 8.34 -3.56
N GLY A 99 7.12 7.25 -4.23
CA GLY A 99 7.39 7.25 -5.67
C GLY A 99 6.16 7.59 -6.52
N LEU A 100 4.97 7.12 -6.13
CA LEU A 100 3.70 7.48 -6.77
C LEU A 100 3.44 8.98 -6.66
N HIS A 101 3.59 9.58 -5.47
CA HIS A 101 3.43 11.03 -5.28
C HIS A 101 4.35 11.84 -6.18
N THR A 102 5.64 11.52 -6.18
CA THR A 102 6.63 12.21 -7.00
C THR A 102 6.26 12.20 -8.48
N ARG A 103 5.80 11.05 -9.00
CA ARG A 103 5.40 10.93 -10.41
C ARG A 103 4.09 11.65 -10.71
N ALA A 104 3.14 11.59 -9.81
CA ALA A 104 1.86 12.26 -9.93
C ALA A 104 2.03 13.78 -9.94
N ASP A 105 2.86 14.34 -9.06
CA ASP A 105 3.16 15.77 -9.01
C ASP A 105 3.79 16.23 -10.33
N ALA A 106 4.76 15.48 -10.86
CA ALA A 106 5.38 15.77 -12.15
C ALA A 106 4.38 15.66 -13.31
N TYR A 107 3.43 14.73 -13.26
CA TYR A 107 2.37 14.57 -14.24
C TYR A 107 1.38 15.74 -14.19
N PHE A 108 0.89 16.11 -13.00
CA PHE A 108 -0.07 17.21 -12.86
C PHE A 108 0.54 18.58 -13.14
N ALA A 109 1.81 18.79 -12.81
CA ALA A 109 2.53 20.01 -13.18
C ALA A 109 2.63 20.13 -14.71
N TYR A 110 3.01 19.06 -15.39
CA TYR A 110 3.04 19.01 -16.86
C TYR A 110 1.65 19.24 -17.47
N TRP A 111 0.62 18.57 -16.94
CA TRP A 111 -0.78 18.76 -17.40
C TRP A 111 -1.21 20.22 -17.27
N THR A 112 -0.93 20.87 -16.13
CA THR A 112 -1.25 22.31 -15.93
C THR A 112 -0.58 23.17 -16.99
N ASN A 113 0.71 22.96 -17.26
CA ASN A 113 1.45 23.71 -18.27
C ASN A 113 0.84 23.52 -19.68
N GLN A 114 0.49 22.29 -20.06
CA GLN A 114 -0.13 22.00 -21.37
C GLN A 114 -1.53 22.61 -21.47
N THR A 115 -2.32 22.54 -20.41
CA THR A 115 -3.66 23.15 -20.36
C THR A 115 -3.59 24.66 -20.57
N GLY A 116 -2.54 25.33 -20.05
CA GLY A 116 -2.30 26.77 -20.26
C GLY A 116 -2.10 27.16 -21.72
N LEU A 117 -1.66 26.24 -22.59
CA LEU A 117 -1.45 26.47 -24.03
C LEU A 117 -2.73 26.33 -24.86
N ILE A 118 -3.81 25.81 -24.29
CA ILE A 118 -5.09 25.61 -24.99
C ILE A 118 -5.78 26.95 -25.18
N GLN A 119 -6.03 27.37 -26.45
CA GLN A 119 -6.67 28.64 -26.75
C GLN A 119 -8.19 28.61 -26.52
N SER A 120 -8.85 27.51 -26.85
CA SER A 120 -10.28 27.33 -26.61
C SER A 120 -10.59 27.28 -25.11
N SER A 121 -11.43 28.20 -24.63
CA SER A 121 -11.87 28.25 -23.22
C SER A 121 -12.60 26.99 -22.80
N ASP A 122 -13.47 26.45 -23.66
CA ASP A 122 -14.23 25.22 -23.37
C ASP A 122 -13.32 23.99 -23.23
N LEU A 123 -12.37 23.80 -24.15
CA LEU A 123 -11.40 22.70 -24.06
C LEU A 123 -10.46 22.85 -22.88
N ARG A 124 -10.06 24.09 -22.54
CA ARG A 124 -9.25 24.37 -21.36
C ARG A 124 -10.00 24.00 -20.08
N GLN A 125 -11.27 24.41 -19.97
CA GLN A 125 -12.08 24.07 -18.81
C GLN A 125 -12.25 22.57 -18.65
N ARG A 126 -12.60 21.84 -19.71
CA ARG A 126 -12.71 20.36 -19.69
C ARG A 126 -11.39 19.70 -19.25
N SER A 127 -10.25 20.23 -19.68
CA SER A 127 -8.94 19.71 -19.26
C SER A 127 -8.71 19.93 -17.77
N LEU A 128 -9.08 21.09 -17.22
CA LEU A 128 -8.97 21.40 -15.79
C LEU A 128 -9.90 20.52 -14.95
N ASP A 129 -11.15 20.32 -15.39
CA ASP A 129 -12.12 19.49 -14.70
C ASP A 129 -11.64 18.04 -14.63
N ARG A 130 -11.12 17.52 -15.75
CA ARG A 130 -10.55 16.17 -15.78
C ARG A 130 -9.32 16.03 -14.90
N LYS A 131 -8.44 17.02 -14.88
CA LYS A 131 -7.29 17.04 -13.98
C LYS A 131 -7.74 17.02 -12.52
N ALA A 132 -8.73 17.83 -12.16
CA ALA A 132 -9.28 17.88 -10.79
C ALA A 132 -9.86 16.52 -10.36
N GLU A 133 -10.60 15.85 -11.24
CA GLU A 133 -11.15 14.51 -10.99
C GLU A 133 -10.03 13.50 -10.70
N VAL A 134 -9.01 13.44 -11.56
CA VAL A 134 -7.91 12.47 -11.43
C VAL A 134 -7.07 12.76 -10.17
N SER A 135 -6.77 14.02 -9.90
CA SER A 135 -6.04 14.40 -8.69
C SER A 135 -6.83 14.13 -7.41
N GLY A 136 -8.16 14.32 -7.45
CA GLY A 136 -9.06 13.95 -6.35
C GLY A 136 -8.98 12.47 -6.00
N LYS A 137 -9.00 11.60 -7.01
CA LYS A 137 -8.86 10.15 -6.81
C LYS A 137 -7.50 9.76 -6.22
N LEU A 138 -6.43 10.40 -6.64
CA LEU A 138 -5.11 10.17 -6.05
C LEU A 138 -5.05 10.61 -4.58
N ASN A 139 -5.66 11.75 -4.26
CA ASN A 139 -5.75 12.23 -2.88
C ASN A 139 -6.52 11.24 -1.97
N GLU A 140 -7.58 10.59 -2.49
CA GLU A 140 -8.29 9.54 -1.76
C GLU A 140 -7.37 8.34 -1.46
N VAL A 141 -6.53 7.93 -2.42
CA VAL A 141 -5.54 6.85 -2.23
C VAL A 141 -4.52 7.25 -1.16
N THR A 142 -4.00 8.47 -1.22
CA THR A 142 -3.06 9.01 -0.22
C THR A 142 -3.66 9.02 1.18
N ALA A 143 -4.85 9.57 1.33
CA ALA A 143 -5.53 9.62 2.63
C ALA A 143 -5.77 8.22 3.20
N SER A 144 -6.11 7.25 2.35
CA SER A 144 -6.27 5.85 2.76
C SER A 144 -4.96 5.23 3.24
N TYR A 145 -3.85 5.54 2.56
CA TYR A 145 -2.51 5.10 2.97
C TYR A 145 -2.10 5.72 4.31
N ASP A 146 -2.30 7.03 4.50
CA ASP A 146 -1.99 7.72 5.75
C ASP A 146 -2.79 7.14 6.93
N ASN A 147 -4.04 6.78 6.71
CA ASN A 147 -4.88 6.13 7.71
C ASN A 147 -4.35 4.72 8.03
N LEU A 148 -3.95 3.94 7.02
CA LEU A 148 -3.30 2.64 7.23
C LEU A 148 -2.03 2.80 8.07
N LYS A 149 -1.16 3.75 7.72
CA LYS A 149 0.09 4.01 8.43
C LYS A 149 -0.14 4.32 9.91
N LYS A 150 -1.15 5.14 10.22
CA LYS A 150 -1.55 5.45 11.61
C LYS A 150 -2.08 4.23 12.35
N SER A 151 -2.94 3.44 11.69
CA SER A 151 -3.58 2.27 12.29
C SER A 151 -2.61 1.12 12.59
N ILE A 152 -1.52 1.02 11.83
CA ILE A 152 -0.55 -0.06 11.98
C ILE A 152 0.49 0.22 13.08
N GLN A 153 0.67 1.46 13.51
CA GLN A 153 1.71 1.83 14.50
C GLN A 153 1.54 1.12 15.86
N PRO A 154 0.36 1.08 16.48
CA PRO A 154 0.18 0.34 17.73
C PRO A 154 0.56 -1.14 17.56
N PHE A 155 0.13 -1.77 16.48
CA PHE A 155 0.44 -3.17 16.22
C PHE A 155 1.95 -3.44 16.07
N LYS A 156 2.70 -2.53 15.44
CA LYS A 156 4.17 -2.63 15.38
C LYS A 156 4.82 -2.57 16.76
N ILE A 157 4.29 -1.74 17.64
CA ILE A 157 4.76 -1.63 19.03
C ILE A 157 4.47 -2.95 19.74
N ASP A 158 3.24 -3.46 19.66
CA ASP A 158 2.85 -4.71 20.28
C ASP A 158 3.72 -5.89 19.82
N LEU A 159 4.01 -5.99 18.51
CA LEU A 159 4.91 -7.03 17.99
C LEU A 159 6.31 -6.94 18.58
N LYS A 160 6.85 -5.73 18.71
CA LYS A 160 8.18 -5.51 19.31
C LYS A 160 8.20 -5.85 20.79
N ASP A 161 7.15 -5.50 21.51
CA ASP A 161 7.03 -5.80 22.94
C ASP A 161 6.90 -7.31 23.18
N ILE A 162 6.10 -8.02 22.36
CA ILE A 162 6.02 -9.49 22.38
C ILE A 162 7.39 -10.13 22.08
N GLU A 163 8.09 -9.65 21.04
CA GLU A 163 9.45 -10.12 20.72
C GLU A 163 10.39 -9.95 21.90
N SER A 164 10.40 -8.77 22.54
CA SER A 164 11.27 -8.45 23.66
C SER A 164 10.95 -9.29 24.91
N TYR A 165 9.66 -9.46 25.20
CA TYR A 165 9.18 -10.26 26.32
C TYR A 165 9.57 -11.73 26.16
N LEU A 166 9.29 -12.33 25.02
CA LEU A 166 9.60 -13.75 24.75
C LEU A 166 11.09 -14.01 24.58
N ALA A 167 11.89 -13.02 24.16
CA ALA A 167 13.35 -13.13 24.18
C ALA A 167 13.90 -13.25 25.60
N THR A 168 13.17 -12.75 26.61
CA THR A 168 13.55 -12.81 28.03
C THR A 168 13.05 -14.08 28.71
N ASP A 169 11.81 -14.51 28.40
CA ASP A 169 11.17 -15.69 29.00
C ASP A 169 10.48 -16.55 27.94
N LEU A 170 11.27 -17.37 27.25
CA LEU A 170 10.77 -18.32 26.25
C LEU A 170 10.42 -19.66 26.89
N THR A 171 9.45 -19.64 27.80
CA THR A 171 8.94 -20.85 28.48
C THR A 171 7.44 -21.00 28.24
N ALA A 172 6.91 -22.20 28.52
CA ALA A 172 5.46 -22.41 28.48
C ALA A 172 4.71 -21.48 29.46
N GLY A 173 5.32 -21.11 30.57
CA GLY A 173 4.78 -20.15 31.54
C GLY A 173 4.80 -18.71 31.02
N GLY A 174 5.81 -18.32 30.23
CA GLY A 174 5.90 -17.01 29.58
C GLY A 174 4.92 -16.83 28.41
N LEU A 175 4.38 -17.92 27.89
CA LEU A 175 3.36 -17.88 26.81
C LEU A 175 1.92 -17.78 27.35
N GLY A 176 1.73 -17.88 28.62
CA GLY A 176 0.51 -17.60 29.32
C GLY A 176 -0.44 -18.36 29.71
#